data_b5f3ddce905477ddca6f844235c42846
#
_entry.id   b5f3ddce905477ddca6f844235c42846
#
_cell.length_a   1.000
_cell.length_b   1.000
_cell.length_c   1.000
_cell.angle_alpha   90.00
_cell.angle_beta   90.00
_cell.angle_gamma   90.00
#
_symmetry.space_group_name_H-M   'P 1'
#
loop_
_entity.id
_entity.type
_entity.pdbx_description
1 polymer ?
#
loop_
_entity_poly.entity_id
_entity_poly.type
_entity_poly.pdbx_seq_one_letter_code
_entity_poly.pdbx_strand_id
1 'polypeptide(L)'
;MAHPRRTLLAALAALAVLGGAGCAGAPPVAAPPPVSAPAPAPAPAPEAADPAPAPGPDLRQLLIDPSDIAVTGFLEPMVQPLAEDTVTGLVATFDTEDGERQLGTTIVLLPDAAAAQEATAGAVSSTGEQRTGARSTPAPVGDHAVIFTGYELAGTASTLLLFSQGTASVAMDFRSPSTDPIPTAAVIETGTRQAARLRPAFG
;
A
#
# COMPACT_ATOMS: atom_id res chain seq x y z
N MET A 1 15.64 -28.10 14.07
CA MET A 1 14.86 -27.28 15.02
C MET A 1 14.00 -26.35 14.18
N ALA A 2 12.68 -26.50 14.21
CA ALA A 2 11.77 -25.77 13.33
C ALA A 2 11.47 -24.40 13.95
N HIS A 3 11.79 -23.31 13.23
CA HIS A 3 11.42 -21.94 13.63
C HIS A 3 9.99 -21.68 13.18
N PRO A 4 9.10 -21.24 14.05
CA PRO A 4 7.74 -20.85 13.64
C PRO A 4 7.81 -19.52 12.86
N ARG A 5 7.41 -19.55 11.59
CA ARG A 5 7.16 -18.36 10.77
C ARG A 5 6.06 -17.53 11.44
N ARG A 6 6.45 -16.46 12.13
CA ARG A 6 5.51 -15.46 12.63
C ARG A 6 5.17 -14.52 11.47
N THR A 7 4.00 -14.74 10.89
CA THR A 7 3.34 -13.82 9.94
C THR A 7 3.00 -12.54 10.70
N LEU A 8 3.79 -11.50 10.55
CA LEU A 8 3.45 -10.14 11.00
C LEU A 8 2.53 -9.54 9.94
N LEU A 9 1.22 -9.64 10.17
CA LEU A 9 0.22 -8.82 9.50
C LEU A 9 0.45 -7.37 9.96
N ALA A 10 0.98 -6.54 9.07
CA ALA A 10 0.93 -5.10 9.23
C ALA A 10 -0.53 -4.67 9.02
N ALA A 11 -1.23 -4.37 10.11
CA ALA A 11 -2.56 -3.78 10.06
C ALA A 11 -2.44 -2.33 9.58
N LEU A 12 -2.75 -2.08 8.31
CA LEU A 12 -3.17 -0.75 7.88
C LEU A 12 -4.58 -0.53 8.43
N ALA A 13 -4.73 0.47 9.29
CA ALA A 13 -6.02 0.87 9.85
C ALA A 13 -6.95 1.34 8.74
N ALA A 14 -8.04 0.59 8.52
CA ALA A 14 -9.13 0.98 7.63
C ALA A 14 -9.85 2.21 8.19
N LEU A 15 -9.96 3.27 7.39
CA LEU A 15 -10.86 4.39 7.62
C LEU A 15 -12.30 3.90 7.36
N ALA A 16 -13.07 3.63 8.42
CA ALA A 16 -14.50 3.36 8.33
C ALA A 16 -15.26 4.68 8.20
N VAL A 17 -15.83 4.94 7.03
CA VAL A 17 -16.85 5.99 6.83
C VAL A 17 -18.21 5.41 7.20
N LEU A 18 -18.77 5.86 8.32
CA LEU A 18 -20.11 5.58 8.78
C LEU A 18 -21.13 6.41 7.97
N GLY A 19 -21.79 5.77 7.00
CA GLY A 19 -23.00 6.29 6.34
C GLY A 19 -24.26 5.73 7.00
N GLY A 20 -25.14 6.62 7.46
CA GLY A 20 -26.30 6.34 8.30
C GLY A 20 -27.41 5.49 7.66
N ALA A 21 -28.01 4.65 8.47
CA ALA A 21 -29.18 3.84 8.19
C ALA A 21 -30.47 4.64 8.39
N GLY A 22 -31.29 4.72 7.36
CA GLY A 22 -32.70 5.15 7.43
C GLY A 22 -33.61 3.93 7.39
N CYS A 23 -34.29 3.61 8.51
CA CYS A 23 -35.39 2.67 8.55
C CYS A 23 -36.69 3.38 8.16
N ALA A 24 -37.35 2.91 7.11
CA ALA A 24 -38.75 3.22 6.87
C ALA A 24 -39.52 1.90 6.67
N GLY A 25 -40.48 1.65 7.57
CA GLY A 25 -41.37 0.48 7.55
C GLY A 25 -42.38 0.56 6.42
N ALA A 26 -42.67 -0.59 5.79
CA ALA A 26 -43.70 -0.73 4.81
C ALA A 26 -44.97 -1.47 5.42
N PRO A 27 -46.17 -1.06 5.06
CA PRO A 27 -47.44 -1.73 5.51
C PRO A 27 -47.71 -3.02 4.72
N PRO A 28 -48.56 -3.94 5.23
CA PRO A 28 -48.86 -5.20 4.57
C PRO A 28 -49.79 -4.99 3.37
N VAL A 29 -49.39 -5.54 2.23
CA VAL A 29 -50.20 -5.54 0.99
C VAL A 29 -50.95 -6.84 0.87
N ALA A 30 -52.27 -6.71 0.54
CA ALA A 30 -53.21 -7.80 0.32
C ALA A 30 -52.84 -8.62 -0.94
N ALA A 31 -53.16 -9.93 -0.90
CA ALA A 31 -52.91 -10.88 -1.97
C ALA A 31 -53.73 -10.59 -3.25
N PRO A 32 -53.15 -10.60 -4.43
CA PRO A 32 -53.85 -10.49 -5.69
C PRO A 32 -54.41 -11.84 -6.17
N PRO A 33 -55.47 -11.83 -7.04
CA PRO A 33 -56.10 -13.03 -7.58
C PRO A 33 -55.18 -13.78 -8.59
N PRO A 34 -55.48 -15.06 -8.88
CA PRO A 34 -54.65 -15.87 -9.77
C PRO A 34 -54.77 -15.39 -11.22
N VAL A 35 -53.65 -15.05 -11.80
CA VAL A 35 -53.49 -14.67 -13.22
C VAL A 35 -53.07 -15.89 -14.03
N SER A 36 -53.74 -16.15 -15.13
CA SER A 36 -53.47 -17.22 -16.10
C SER A 36 -52.00 -17.12 -16.61
N ALA A 37 -51.37 -18.28 -16.71
CA ALA A 37 -49.97 -18.38 -17.15
C ALA A 37 -49.80 -17.87 -18.60
N PRO A 38 -48.85 -16.95 -18.85
CA PRO A 38 -48.47 -16.57 -20.20
C PRO A 38 -47.61 -17.66 -20.86
N ALA A 39 -47.67 -17.73 -22.19
CA ALA A 39 -46.88 -18.63 -23.05
C ALA A 39 -45.38 -18.45 -22.82
N PRO A 40 -44.54 -19.51 -22.99
CA PRO A 40 -43.11 -19.44 -22.80
C PRO A 40 -42.49 -18.43 -23.78
N ALA A 41 -41.77 -17.48 -23.21
CA ALA A 41 -40.99 -16.50 -23.95
C ALA A 41 -39.83 -17.19 -24.71
N PRO A 42 -39.44 -16.71 -25.91
CA PRO A 42 -38.30 -17.23 -26.62
C PRO A 42 -37.02 -17.08 -25.77
N ALA A 43 -36.16 -18.09 -25.82
CA ALA A 43 -34.92 -18.14 -25.10
C ALA A 43 -34.05 -16.89 -25.40
N PRO A 44 -33.48 -16.22 -24.41
CA PRO A 44 -32.57 -15.10 -24.65
C PRO A 44 -31.40 -15.54 -25.51
N ALA A 45 -31.04 -14.72 -26.49
CA ALA A 45 -29.85 -14.91 -27.31
C ALA A 45 -28.61 -14.91 -26.37
N PRO A 46 -27.55 -15.69 -26.68
CA PRO A 46 -26.34 -15.70 -25.87
C PRO A 46 -25.81 -14.27 -25.80
N GLU A 47 -25.81 -13.73 -24.59
CA GLU A 47 -25.23 -12.43 -24.25
C GLU A 47 -23.74 -12.51 -24.61
N ALA A 48 -23.29 -11.63 -25.50
CA ALA A 48 -21.88 -11.56 -25.86
C ALA A 48 -21.09 -11.32 -24.57
N ALA A 49 -20.19 -12.25 -24.25
CA ALA A 49 -19.33 -12.12 -23.08
C ALA A 49 -18.58 -10.78 -23.19
N ASP A 50 -18.73 -9.94 -22.17
CA ASP A 50 -17.96 -8.70 -22.08
C ASP A 50 -16.48 -9.01 -22.26
N PRO A 51 -15.76 -8.24 -23.08
CA PRO A 51 -14.31 -8.45 -23.24
C PRO A 51 -13.65 -8.36 -21.87
N ALA A 52 -12.83 -9.34 -21.53
CA ALA A 52 -12.06 -9.35 -20.31
C ALA A 52 -11.35 -7.99 -20.15
N PRO A 53 -11.39 -7.38 -18.96
CA PRO A 53 -10.73 -6.10 -18.73
C PRO A 53 -9.26 -6.23 -19.12
N ALA A 54 -8.74 -5.23 -19.85
CA ALA A 54 -7.34 -5.18 -20.25
C ALA A 54 -6.46 -5.32 -19.00
N PRO A 55 -5.36 -6.10 -19.06
CA PRO A 55 -4.46 -6.21 -17.93
C PRO A 55 -4.00 -4.80 -17.52
N GLY A 56 -4.18 -4.47 -16.24
CA GLY A 56 -3.72 -3.21 -15.68
C GLY A 56 -2.20 -3.04 -15.84
N PRO A 57 -1.66 -1.83 -15.66
CA PRO A 57 -0.23 -1.61 -15.74
C PRO A 57 0.52 -2.54 -14.77
N ASP A 58 1.65 -3.10 -15.23
CA ASP A 58 2.51 -3.91 -14.37
C ASP A 58 3.20 -3.00 -13.34
N LEU A 59 2.62 -2.96 -12.14
CA LEU A 59 3.10 -2.10 -11.05
C LEU A 59 4.51 -2.48 -10.56
N ARG A 60 5.01 -3.68 -10.89
CA ARG A 60 6.38 -4.09 -10.54
C ARG A 60 7.43 -3.19 -11.17
N GLN A 61 7.13 -2.61 -12.33
CA GLN A 61 8.00 -1.67 -13.01
C GLN A 61 8.20 -0.35 -12.24
N LEU A 62 7.35 -0.10 -11.25
CA LEU A 62 7.44 1.08 -10.37
C LEU A 62 8.43 0.91 -9.22
N LEU A 63 8.86 -0.32 -8.94
CA LEU A 63 9.83 -0.60 -7.89
C LEU A 63 11.26 -0.34 -8.35
N ILE A 64 12.10 0.08 -7.42
CA ILE A 64 13.54 0.09 -7.62
C ILE A 64 14.07 -1.34 -7.74
N ASP A 65 15.17 -1.49 -8.44
CA ASP A 65 15.91 -2.75 -8.47
C ASP A 65 16.68 -2.96 -7.15
N PRO A 66 16.93 -4.21 -6.71
CA PRO A 66 17.74 -4.46 -5.50
C PRO A 66 19.11 -3.79 -5.52
N SER A 67 19.73 -3.68 -6.71
CA SER A 67 21.01 -2.99 -6.91
C SER A 67 20.94 -1.47 -6.71
N ASP A 68 19.74 -0.88 -6.75
CA ASP A 68 19.53 0.55 -6.50
C ASP A 68 19.31 0.86 -5.02
N ILE A 69 19.20 -0.14 -4.15
CA ILE A 69 19.15 0.06 -2.70
C ILE A 69 20.56 0.44 -2.23
N ALA A 70 20.69 1.57 -1.52
CA ALA A 70 21.99 2.11 -1.11
C ALA A 70 22.72 1.27 -0.04
N VAL A 71 22.09 0.19 0.43
CA VAL A 71 22.68 -0.85 1.26
C VAL A 71 22.75 -2.12 0.44
N THR A 72 23.89 -2.78 0.41
CA THR A 72 24.11 -3.98 -0.40
C THR A 72 23.52 -5.25 0.22
N GLY A 73 23.32 -6.29 -0.62
CA GLY A 73 22.94 -7.61 -0.17
C GLY A 73 21.43 -7.90 -0.21
N PHE A 74 20.61 -6.96 -0.68
CA PHE A 74 19.19 -7.22 -0.88
C PHE A 74 18.95 -8.12 -2.09
N LEU A 75 18.02 -9.06 -1.93
CA LEU A 75 17.56 -10.01 -2.95
C LEU A 75 16.37 -9.45 -3.72
N GLU A 76 15.96 -10.16 -4.78
CA GLU A 76 14.72 -9.86 -5.52
C GLU A 76 13.52 -9.82 -4.59
N PRO A 77 12.64 -8.81 -4.74
CA PRO A 77 11.53 -8.61 -3.80
C PRO A 77 10.42 -9.64 -3.99
N MET A 78 9.79 -10.00 -2.88
CA MET A 78 8.46 -10.57 -2.90
C MET A 78 7.46 -9.43 -3.10
N VAL A 79 6.72 -9.46 -4.23
CA VAL A 79 5.76 -8.41 -4.60
C VAL A 79 4.34 -8.94 -4.55
N GLN A 80 3.46 -8.21 -3.86
CA GLN A 80 2.04 -8.53 -3.76
C GLN A 80 1.22 -7.29 -4.17
N PRO A 81 0.14 -7.44 -4.96
CA PRO A 81 -0.80 -6.36 -5.17
C PRO A 81 -1.49 -6.00 -3.85
N LEU A 82 -1.82 -4.73 -3.67
CA LEU A 82 -2.76 -4.34 -2.63
C LEU A 82 -4.13 -4.90 -3.00
N ALA A 83 -4.69 -5.76 -2.14
CA ALA A 83 -5.89 -6.55 -2.39
C ALA A 83 -7.18 -5.83 -1.99
N GLU A 84 -7.22 -4.50 -2.01
CA GLU A 84 -8.43 -3.75 -1.69
C GLU A 84 -9.13 -3.30 -2.97
N ASP A 85 -10.42 -3.56 -3.09
CA ASP A 85 -11.25 -3.32 -4.30
C ASP A 85 -11.26 -1.87 -4.81
N THR A 86 -10.81 -0.92 -3.99
CA THR A 86 -10.83 0.52 -4.28
C THR A 86 -9.46 1.16 -4.38
N VAL A 87 -8.38 0.42 -4.09
CA VAL A 87 -7.01 0.95 -4.03
C VAL A 87 -6.10 0.19 -4.98
N THR A 88 -5.54 0.91 -5.94
CA THR A 88 -4.51 0.36 -6.83
C THR A 88 -3.14 0.58 -6.18
N GLY A 89 -2.37 -0.49 -6.03
CA GLY A 89 -1.05 -0.39 -5.41
C GLY A 89 -0.34 -1.72 -5.29
N LEU A 90 0.80 -1.70 -4.65
CA LEU A 90 1.58 -2.91 -4.35
C LEU A 90 2.30 -2.79 -3.01
N VAL A 91 2.62 -3.96 -2.46
CA VAL A 91 3.57 -4.11 -1.36
C VAL A 91 4.72 -4.97 -1.85
N ALA A 92 5.94 -4.54 -1.61
CA ALA A 92 7.14 -5.29 -1.90
C ALA A 92 7.97 -5.46 -0.62
N THR A 93 8.56 -6.63 -0.47
CA THR A 93 9.50 -6.92 0.62
C THR A 93 10.81 -7.40 0.04
N PHE A 94 11.88 -6.70 0.34
CA PHE A 94 13.25 -7.05 0.02
C PHE A 94 13.92 -7.55 1.31
N ASP A 95 14.51 -8.70 1.26
CA ASP A 95 15.28 -9.28 2.37
C ASP A 95 16.73 -9.45 1.96
N THR A 96 17.66 -9.34 2.90
CA THR A 96 19.05 -9.76 2.67
C THR A 96 19.18 -11.28 2.80
N GLU A 97 20.23 -11.87 2.21
CA GLU A 97 20.45 -13.33 2.21
C GLU A 97 20.53 -13.90 3.64
N ASP A 98 21.12 -13.16 4.57
CA ASP A 98 21.20 -13.51 6.00
C ASP A 98 19.89 -13.26 6.76
N GLY A 99 18.93 -12.53 6.14
CA GLY A 99 17.66 -12.14 6.75
C GLY A 99 17.79 -11.09 7.86
N GLU A 100 18.97 -10.48 8.04
CA GLU A 100 19.19 -9.48 9.09
C GLU A 100 18.62 -8.10 8.73
N ARG A 101 18.50 -7.79 7.43
CA ARG A 101 17.95 -6.52 6.96
C ARG A 101 16.74 -6.75 6.06
N GLN A 102 15.78 -5.87 6.18
CA GLN A 102 14.56 -5.90 5.40
C GLN A 102 14.18 -4.49 4.96
N LEU A 103 13.73 -4.35 3.72
CA LEU A 103 13.06 -3.16 3.21
C LEU A 103 11.63 -3.52 2.80
N GLY A 104 10.65 -3.01 3.51
CA GLY A 104 9.25 -3.03 3.10
C GLY A 104 8.93 -1.77 2.29
N THR A 105 8.40 -1.92 1.08
CA THR A 105 7.97 -0.81 0.24
C THR A 105 6.48 -0.97 -0.07
N THR A 106 5.69 0.07 0.21
CA THR A 106 4.28 0.15 -0.17
C THR A 106 4.11 1.34 -1.12
N ILE A 107 3.51 1.10 -2.28
CA ILE A 107 3.17 2.13 -3.27
C ILE A 107 1.66 2.10 -3.46
N VAL A 108 1.00 3.23 -3.24
CA VAL A 108 -0.43 3.43 -3.45
C VAL A 108 -0.63 4.46 -4.53
N LEU A 109 -1.41 4.13 -5.55
CA LEU A 109 -1.76 5.04 -6.62
C LEU A 109 -3.09 5.72 -6.31
N LEU A 110 -3.10 7.02 -6.32
CA LEU A 110 -4.24 7.88 -6.01
C LEU A 110 -4.74 8.56 -7.30
N PRO A 111 -5.97 9.08 -7.32
CA PRO A 111 -6.54 9.72 -8.52
C PRO A 111 -5.75 10.93 -9.03
N ASP A 112 -5.11 11.67 -8.13
CA ASP A 112 -4.33 12.86 -8.45
C ASP A 112 -3.23 13.12 -7.41
N ALA A 113 -2.36 14.09 -7.70
CA ALA A 113 -1.25 14.45 -6.82
C ALA A 113 -1.69 15.03 -5.47
N ALA A 114 -2.82 15.75 -5.42
CA ALA A 114 -3.32 16.31 -4.17
C ALA A 114 -3.79 15.18 -3.23
N ALA A 115 -4.50 14.18 -3.75
CA ALA A 115 -4.90 12.99 -3.01
C ALA A 115 -3.68 12.21 -2.51
N ALA A 116 -2.60 12.09 -3.32
CA ALA A 116 -1.37 11.43 -2.90
C ALA A 116 -0.68 12.17 -1.75
N GLN A 117 -0.63 13.51 -1.80
CA GLN A 117 -0.08 14.34 -0.73
C GLN A 117 -0.92 14.22 0.55
N GLU A 118 -2.25 14.26 0.45
CA GLU A 118 -3.15 14.10 1.59
C GLU A 118 -3.00 12.71 2.24
N ALA A 119 -2.94 11.65 1.44
CA ALA A 119 -2.71 10.29 1.93
C ALA A 119 -1.36 10.18 2.65
N THR A 120 -0.30 10.78 2.09
CA THR A 120 1.02 10.83 2.72
C THR A 120 0.99 11.61 4.04
N ALA A 121 0.33 12.76 4.09
CA ALA A 121 0.18 13.54 5.31
C ALA A 121 -0.60 12.78 6.40
N GLY A 122 -1.67 12.06 6.02
CA GLY A 122 -2.41 11.16 6.91
C GLY A 122 -1.54 10.05 7.47
N ALA A 123 -0.71 9.42 6.62
CA ALA A 123 0.24 8.39 7.03
C ALA A 123 1.30 8.94 7.99
N VAL A 124 1.79 10.16 7.77
CA VAL A 124 2.73 10.85 8.69
C VAL A 124 2.10 11.04 10.06
N SER A 125 0.86 11.54 10.11
CA SER A 125 0.15 11.77 11.39
C SER A 125 -0.06 10.47 12.15
N SER A 126 -0.62 9.44 11.51
CA SER A 126 -0.88 8.14 12.14
C SER A 126 0.41 7.43 12.59
N THR A 127 1.50 7.55 11.82
CA THR A 127 2.80 7.01 12.19
C THR A 127 3.36 7.70 13.43
N GLY A 128 3.24 9.03 13.52
CA GLY A 128 3.68 9.80 14.69
C GLY A 128 3.00 9.35 15.98
N GLU A 129 1.71 8.99 15.91
CA GLU A 129 0.95 8.47 17.05
C GLU A 129 1.37 7.05 17.44
N GLN A 130 1.65 6.19 16.46
CA GLN A 130 1.99 4.78 16.68
C GLN A 130 3.44 4.55 17.10
N ARG A 131 4.38 5.35 16.57
CA ARG A 131 5.82 5.21 16.83
C ARG A 131 6.26 6.17 17.95
N THR A 132 5.72 5.98 19.15
CA THR A 132 6.09 6.78 20.31
C THR A 132 7.59 6.76 20.55
N GLY A 133 8.20 7.95 20.63
CA GLY A 133 9.65 8.10 20.82
C GLY A 133 10.46 8.20 19.53
N ALA A 134 9.87 7.90 18.36
CA ALA A 134 10.53 8.16 17.09
C ALA A 134 10.66 9.67 16.85
N ARG A 135 11.76 10.06 16.19
CA ARG A 135 11.99 11.44 15.76
C ARG A 135 11.58 11.57 14.29
N SER A 136 10.71 12.52 13.99
CA SER A 136 10.30 12.85 12.62
C SER A 136 11.02 14.09 12.12
N THR A 137 11.53 14.04 10.89
CA THR A 137 12.17 15.18 10.21
C THR A 137 11.81 15.20 8.73
N PRO A 138 11.70 16.38 8.09
CA PRO A 138 11.58 16.46 6.63
C PRO A 138 12.77 15.79 5.92
N ALA A 139 12.53 15.17 4.76
CA ALA A 139 13.56 14.55 3.93
C ALA A 139 13.53 15.11 2.50
N PRO A 140 14.68 15.22 1.81
CA PRO A 140 14.75 15.73 0.44
C PRO A 140 14.44 14.62 -0.60
N VAL A 141 13.25 14.02 -0.52
CA VAL A 141 12.82 12.91 -1.38
C VAL A 141 11.42 13.21 -1.89
N GLY A 142 11.18 13.11 -3.22
CA GLY A 142 9.87 13.35 -3.80
C GLY A 142 9.22 14.64 -3.29
N ASP A 143 7.91 14.57 -3.01
CA ASP A 143 7.14 15.66 -2.44
C ASP A 143 6.70 15.31 -1.01
N HIS A 144 6.69 16.32 -0.12
CA HIS A 144 6.19 16.20 1.27
C HIS A 144 6.80 15.04 2.08
N ALA A 145 8.08 14.74 1.85
CA ALA A 145 8.72 13.61 2.50
C ALA A 145 9.03 13.85 3.98
N VAL A 146 8.76 12.84 4.79
CA VAL A 146 9.10 12.77 6.20
C VAL A 146 9.78 11.45 6.52
N ILE A 147 10.90 11.52 7.25
CA ILE A 147 11.61 10.34 7.76
C ILE A 147 11.42 10.24 9.28
N PHE A 148 11.08 9.03 9.73
CA PHE A 148 10.99 8.68 11.15
C PHE A 148 12.18 7.82 11.53
N THR A 149 12.94 8.25 12.53
CA THR A 149 14.16 7.57 13.02
C THR A 149 14.08 7.32 14.53
N GLY A 150 14.92 6.42 15.01
CA GLY A 150 15.04 6.15 16.45
C GLY A 150 13.91 5.28 17.01
N TYR A 151 13.12 4.62 16.16
CA TYR A 151 12.18 3.59 16.59
C TYR A 151 12.90 2.25 16.68
N GLU A 152 12.82 1.62 17.85
CA GLU A 152 13.39 0.31 18.11
C GLU A 152 12.37 -0.58 18.80
N LEU A 153 12.25 -1.82 18.33
CA LEU A 153 11.37 -2.82 18.91
C LEU A 153 12.09 -4.19 18.93
N ALA A 154 12.23 -4.76 20.11
CA ALA A 154 12.79 -6.09 20.30
C ALA A 154 14.16 -6.32 19.60
N GLY A 155 15.06 -5.34 19.69
CA GLY A 155 16.40 -5.42 19.10
C GLY A 155 16.46 -5.11 17.59
N THR A 156 15.34 -4.68 17.01
CA THR A 156 15.26 -4.24 15.60
C THR A 156 15.09 -2.73 15.53
N ALA A 157 16.03 -2.04 14.91
CA ALA A 157 15.88 -0.64 14.54
C ALA A 157 15.02 -0.53 13.28
N SER A 158 14.11 0.42 13.24
CA SER A 158 13.29 0.73 12.08
C SER A 158 13.39 2.21 11.73
N THR A 159 13.65 2.49 10.45
CA THR A 159 13.59 3.83 9.87
C THR A 159 12.54 3.82 8.78
N LEU A 160 11.52 4.67 8.92
CA LEU A 160 10.42 4.77 7.95
C LEU A 160 10.53 6.09 7.19
N LEU A 161 10.53 6.00 5.87
CA LEU A 161 10.43 7.14 4.96
C LEU A 161 9.05 7.13 4.30
N LEU A 162 8.34 8.25 4.41
CA LEU A 162 7.06 8.51 3.76
C LEU A 162 7.21 9.68 2.79
N PHE A 163 6.72 9.55 1.56
CA PHE A 163 6.74 10.63 0.57
C PHE A 163 5.66 10.44 -0.49
N SER A 164 5.34 11.49 -1.24
CA SER A 164 4.56 11.41 -2.47
C SER A 164 5.44 11.71 -3.69
N GLN A 165 5.02 11.17 -4.86
CA GLN A 165 5.62 11.50 -6.15
C GLN A 165 4.52 11.45 -7.22
N GLY A 166 4.12 12.63 -7.72
CA GLY A 166 2.95 12.72 -8.60
C GLY A 166 1.71 12.12 -7.94
N THR A 167 1.06 11.15 -8.57
CA THR A 167 -0.13 10.47 -8.03
C THR A 167 0.18 9.30 -7.10
N ALA A 168 1.45 9.03 -6.79
CA ALA A 168 1.85 7.95 -5.91
C ALA A 168 2.14 8.42 -4.48
N SER A 169 1.59 7.73 -3.47
CA SER A 169 2.00 7.80 -2.06
C SER A 169 2.85 6.58 -1.73
N VAL A 170 4.00 6.78 -1.11
CA VAL A 170 5.01 5.75 -0.88
C VAL A 170 5.41 5.69 0.59
N ALA A 171 5.48 4.47 1.12
CA ALA A 171 6.06 4.15 2.42
C ALA A 171 7.21 3.16 2.24
N MET A 172 8.39 3.47 2.81
CA MET A 172 9.56 2.60 2.80
C MET A 172 10.04 2.37 4.23
N ASP A 173 9.88 1.16 4.75
CA ASP A 173 10.26 0.76 6.13
C ASP A 173 11.55 -0.07 6.10
N PHE A 174 12.63 0.53 6.53
CA PHE A 174 13.96 -0.09 6.61
C PHE A 174 14.15 -0.67 8.00
N ARG A 175 14.40 -1.96 8.07
CA ARG A 175 14.65 -2.70 9.31
C ARG A 175 16.03 -3.34 9.31
N SER A 176 16.68 -3.30 10.47
CA SER A 176 18.00 -3.89 10.68
C SER A 176 18.21 -4.20 12.17
N PRO A 177 19.26 -4.94 12.56
CA PRO A 177 19.63 -5.06 13.97
C PRO A 177 19.86 -3.66 14.57
N SER A 178 19.42 -3.44 15.82
CA SER A 178 19.62 -2.17 16.52
C SER A 178 21.11 -1.86 16.79
N THR A 179 21.97 -2.88 16.78
CA THR A 179 23.42 -2.75 16.87
C THR A 179 24.08 -2.30 15.59
N ASP A 180 23.39 -2.41 14.44
CA ASP A 180 23.88 -2.00 13.12
C ASP A 180 22.73 -1.37 12.29
N PRO A 181 22.23 -0.19 12.72
CA PRO A 181 21.10 0.46 12.08
C PRO A 181 21.46 0.98 10.70
N ILE A 182 20.52 0.86 9.75
CA ILE A 182 20.71 1.42 8.40
C ILE A 182 20.87 2.93 8.49
N PRO A 183 21.96 3.50 7.93
CA PRO A 183 22.22 4.94 7.99
C PRO A 183 21.10 5.75 7.31
N THR A 184 20.68 6.84 7.93
CA THR A 184 19.65 7.74 7.37
C THR A 184 20.01 8.24 5.96
N ALA A 185 21.29 8.46 5.67
CA ALA A 185 21.76 8.85 4.34
C ALA A 185 21.45 7.79 3.28
N ALA A 186 21.62 6.49 3.60
CA ALA A 186 21.27 5.38 2.71
C ALA A 186 19.76 5.28 2.48
N VAL A 187 18.95 5.54 3.51
CA VAL A 187 17.48 5.61 3.39
C VAL A 187 17.06 6.72 2.43
N ILE A 188 17.63 7.93 2.57
CA ILE A 188 17.35 9.08 1.70
C ILE A 188 17.78 8.79 0.26
N GLU A 189 18.96 8.20 0.07
CA GLU A 189 19.48 7.85 -1.25
C GLU A 189 18.56 6.82 -1.94
N THR A 190 18.19 5.75 -1.25
CA THR A 190 17.28 4.73 -1.76
C THR A 190 15.90 5.33 -2.11
N GLY A 191 15.35 6.17 -1.21
CA GLY A 191 14.09 6.87 -1.45
C GLY A 191 14.15 7.81 -2.66
N THR A 192 15.28 8.49 -2.86
CA THR A 192 15.49 9.37 -4.03
C THR A 192 15.48 8.57 -5.34
N ARG A 193 16.10 7.38 -5.36
CA ARG A 193 16.08 6.48 -6.52
C ARG A 193 14.67 5.94 -6.77
N GLN A 194 13.94 5.57 -5.70
CA GLN A 194 12.54 5.16 -5.82
C GLN A 194 11.65 6.29 -6.37
N ALA A 195 11.79 7.52 -5.89
CA ALA A 195 11.08 8.68 -6.42
C ALA A 195 11.41 8.95 -7.90
N ALA A 196 12.69 8.80 -8.28
CA ALA A 196 13.12 8.92 -9.68
C ALA A 196 12.49 7.85 -10.58
N ARG A 197 12.32 6.62 -10.08
CA ARG A 197 11.66 5.53 -10.81
C ARG A 197 10.18 5.81 -11.06
N LEU A 198 9.50 6.48 -10.13
CA LEU A 198 8.07 6.83 -10.24
C LEU A 198 7.83 8.04 -11.16
N ARG A 199 8.78 8.97 -11.27
CA ARG A 199 8.62 10.22 -12.01
C ARG A 199 8.17 10.06 -13.47
N PRO A 200 8.70 9.12 -14.29
CA PRO A 200 8.27 8.95 -15.67
C PRO A 200 6.80 8.52 -15.81
N ALA A 201 6.26 7.85 -14.80
CA ALA A 201 4.89 7.35 -14.83
C ALA A 201 3.88 8.35 -14.25
N PHE A 202 4.30 9.23 -13.33
CA PHE A 202 3.38 10.04 -12.51
C PHE A 202 3.86 11.48 -12.25
N GLY A 203 5.00 11.88 -12.81
CA GLY A 203 5.57 13.22 -12.66
C GLY A 203 5.07 14.24 -13.68
#